data_591ffd2a6081ed7a820105b178aea9d4
#
_entry.id   591ffd2a6081ed7a820105b178aea9d4
#
_cell.length_a   1.000
_cell.length_b   1.000
_cell.length_c   1.000
_cell.angle_alpha   90.00
_cell.angle_beta   90.00
_cell.angle_gamma   90.00
#
_symmetry.space_group_name_H-M   'P 1'
#
loop_
_entity.id
_entity.type
_entity.pdbx_description
1 polymer ?
#
loop_
_entity_poly.entity_id
_entity_poly.type
_entity_poly.pdbx_seq_one_letter_code
_entity_poly.pdbx_strand_id
1 'polypeptide(L)'
;MRLPSNLPQAIERLTGTVSPQRLRLAAAALSDRYRNAVTPAAAMRSEDERLAYLLVRMPATFAALLQALRAAKRQFMAQSGDVLVSDNGMAMATMLDLGSGPGTAAWAAVEAFPEMRQLRLVERDSGLIGLGRQLGAASEAPALRQAEWIQAELNGKFAEGAFDLVVASYSLGELSPAQRSECLRQAWQRTRKLLLLVEPGTRAGFGCIHQARSELIALGATLLAPCPHRLECPMAAAGDWCHFAARVERTSMHRRIKGGELGHEDEKFSYVAATPLPGNPAEQRIVRHPVYHSGFVELQLCSAEGLGKRTIGRSKKNEYRAARRAAWGDAWPSQTTPPGHAEEP
;
A
#
# COMPACT_ATOMS: atom_id res chain seq x y z
N MET A 1 -4.02 13.11 2.50
CA MET A 1 -2.59 12.76 2.69
C MET A 1 -1.76 13.65 1.78
N ARG A 2 -0.59 14.10 2.23
CA ARG A 2 0.33 14.91 1.41
C ARG A 2 1.54 14.09 1.05
N LEU A 3 2.12 14.37 -0.11
CA LEU A 3 3.42 13.83 -0.50
C LEU A 3 4.54 14.47 0.36
N PRO A 4 5.70 13.79 0.55
CA PRO A 4 6.89 14.42 1.13
C PRO A 4 7.23 15.71 0.39
N SER A 5 7.63 16.77 1.12
CA SER A 5 7.70 18.14 0.61
C SER A 5 8.56 18.33 -0.66
N ASN A 6 9.63 17.55 -0.79
CA ASN A 6 10.56 17.62 -1.92
C ASN A 6 10.12 16.79 -3.14
N LEU A 7 9.20 15.81 -2.99
CA LEU A 7 8.75 14.96 -4.09
C LEU A 7 7.89 15.73 -5.12
N PRO A 8 6.89 16.56 -4.74
CA PRO A 8 6.15 17.37 -5.69
C PRO A 8 7.03 18.30 -6.51
N GLN A 9 7.99 18.99 -5.89
CA GLN A 9 8.92 19.89 -6.58
C GLN A 9 9.84 19.12 -7.55
N ALA A 10 10.28 17.91 -7.18
CA ALA A 10 11.07 17.07 -8.07
C ALA A 10 10.26 16.62 -9.30
N ILE A 11 9.01 16.20 -9.08
CA ILE A 11 8.08 15.84 -10.18
C ILE A 11 7.85 17.07 -11.10
N GLU A 12 7.59 18.25 -10.54
CA GLU A 12 7.35 19.47 -11.32
C GLU A 12 8.57 19.85 -12.15
N ARG A 13 9.80 19.73 -11.63
CA ARG A 13 11.04 19.95 -12.41
C ARG A 13 11.17 19.00 -13.59
N LEU A 14 10.90 17.72 -13.39
CA LEU A 14 10.99 16.69 -14.44
C LEU A 14 9.94 16.87 -15.53
N THR A 15 8.76 17.33 -15.17
CA THR A 15 7.62 17.46 -16.10
C THR A 15 7.49 18.86 -16.71
N GLY A 16 8.17 19.86 -16.15
CA GLY A 16 8.04 21.27 -16.54
C GLY A 16 8.53 21.60 -17.95
N THR A 17 9.33 20.72 -18.55
CA THR A 17 9.84 20.87 -19.93
C THR A 17 8.84 20.40 -21.00
N VAL A 18 7.78 19.68 -20.58
CA VAL A 18 6.78 19.12 -21.50
C VAL A 18 5.49 19.93 -21.44
N SER A 19 4.90 20.20 -22.61
CA SER A 19 3.67 20.98 -22.65
C SER A 19 2.52 20.27 -21.90
N PRO A 20 1.67 21.02 -21.19
CA PRO A 20 0.52 20.44 -20.48
C PRO A 20 -0.44 19.67 -21.38
N GLN A 21 -0.53 20.02 -22.66
CA GLN A 21 -1.37 19.33 -23.64
C GLN A 21 -0.84 17.91 -23.91
N ARG A 22 0.48 17.76 -24.14
CA ARG A 22 1.12 16.45 -24.34
C ARG A 22 0.94 15.55 -23.11
N LEU A 23 1.19 16.10 -21.91
CA LEU A 23 1.00 15.35 -20.65
C LEU A 23 -0.46 14.94 -20.43
N ARG A 24 -1.42 15.78 -20.82
CA ARG A 24 -2.85 15.45 -20.72
C ARG A 24 -3.23 14.31 -21.66
N LEU A 25 -2.76 14.33 -22.91
CA LEU A 25 -2.99 13.25 -23.86
C LEU A 25 -2.37 11.92 -23.38
N ALA A 26 -1.14 11.98 -22.88
CA ALA A 26 -0.45 10.82 -22.34
C ALA A 26 -1.17 10.26 -21.10
N ALA A 27 -1.63 11.12 -20.17
CA ALA A 27 -2.42 10.71 -19.00
C ALA A 27 -3.76 10.06 -19.38
N ALA A 28 -4.44 10.58 -20.40
CA ALA A 28 -5.67 9.98 -20.91
C ALA A 28 -5.41 8.60 -21.51
N ALA A 29 -4.38 8.46 -22.36
CA ALA A 29 -3.99 7.18 -22.95
C ALA A 29 -3.63 6.12 -21.89
N LEU A 30 -2.90 6.51 -20.83
CA LEU A 30 -2.62 5.65 -19.68
C LEU A 30 -3.91 5.22 -18.97
N SER A 31 -4.79 6.17 -18.67
CA SER A 31 -6.05 5.90 -17.96
C SER A 31 -6.95 4.95 -18.75
N ASP A 32 -7.01 5.09 -20.06
CA ASP A 32 -7.80 4.23 -20.92
C ASP A 32 -7.24 2.80 -20.97
N ARG A 33 -5.92 2.65 -21.05
CA ARG A 33 -5.29 1.33 -20.96
C ARG A 33 -5.57 0.63 -19.63
N TYR A 34 -5.41 1.33 -18.51
CA TYR A 34 -5.69 0.74 -17.19
C TYR A 34 -7.15 0.36 -16.98
N ARG A 35 -8.09 1.07 -17.61
CA ARG A 35 -9.54 0.74 -17.54
C ARG A 35 -9.94 -0.40 -18.46
N ASN A 36 -9.34 -0.49 -19.63
CA ASN A 36 -9.74 -1.40 -20.71
C ASN A 36 -8.83 -2.62 -20.86
N ALA A 37 -7.76 -2.74 -20.06
CA ALA A 37 -6.81 -3.83 -20.15
C ALA A 37 -7.46 -5.16 -19.75
N VAL A 38 -7.68 -6.00 -20.73
CA VAL A 38 -8.04 -7.44 -20.57
C VAL A 38 -6.76 -8.27 -20.34
N THR A 39 -5.60 -7.71 -20.66
CA THR A 39 -4.26 -8.30 -20.50
C THR A 39 -3.36 -7.36 -19.71
N PRO A 40 -2.27 -7.89 -19.11
CA PRO A 40 -1.32 -7.09 -18.34
C PRO A 40 -0.94 -5.80 -19.08
N ALA A 41 -0.96 -4.69 -18.37
CA ALA A 41 -0.67 -3.38 -18.95
C ALA A 41 0.67 -3.42 -19.65
N ALA A 42 0.68 -3.15 -20.95
CA ALA A 42 1.92 -3.05 -21.71
C ALA A 42 2.80 -1.96 -21.06
N ALA A 43 4.11 -2.16 -21.11
CA ALA A 43 5.11 -1.18 -20.67
C ALA A 43 4.75 0.24 -21.15
N MET A 44 5.18 1.26 -20.40
CA MET A 44 5.05 2.64 -20.82
C MET A 44 5.64 2.83 -22.23
N ARG A 45 4.84 3.37 -23.15
CA ARG A 45 5.21 3.42 -24.58
C ARG A 45 6.04 4.62 -24.95
N SER A 46 6.03 5.66 -24.11
CA SER A 46 6.74 6.91 -24.40
C SER A 46 7.23 7.59 -23.12
N GLU A 47 8.14 8.53 -23.29
CA GLU A 47 8.61 9.38 -22.19
C GLU A 47 7.47 10.23 -21.61
N ASP A 48 6.60 10.78 -22.49
CA ASP A 48 5.44 11.56 -22.04
C ASP A 48 4.50 10.74 -21.13
N GLU A 49 4.34 9.44 -21.40
CA GLU A 49 3.55 8.56 -20.55
C GLU A 49 4.20 8.32 -19.18
N ARG A 50 5.53 8.16 -19.13
CA ARG A 50 6.27 8.04 -17.87
C ARG A 50 6.18 9.32 -17.04
N LEU A 51 6.31 10.49 -17.68
CA LEU A 51 6.15 11.78 -17.02
C LEU A 51 4.70 12.01 -16.55
N ALA A 52 3.72 11.66 -17.37
CA ALA A 52 2.32 11.72 -16.99
C ALA A 52 2.01 10.78 -15.79
N TYR A 53 2.63 9.59 -15.73
CA TYR A 53 2.53 8.68 -14.59
C TYR A 53 3.01 9.34 -13.29
N LEU A 54 4.15 10.04 -13.31
CA LEU A 54 4.66 10.76 -12.13
C LEU A 54 3.65 11.81 -11.61
N LEU A 55 2.93 12.48 -12.50
CA LEU A 55 1.98 13.52 -12.13
C LEU A 55 0.66 12.99 -11.60
N VAL A 56 0.12 11.92 -12.24
CA VAL A 56 -1.27 11.53 -12.00
C VAL A 56 -1.43 10.19 -11.28
N ARG A 57 -0.45 9.28 -11.36
CA ARG A 57 -0.55 7.96 -10.72
C ARG A 57 0.32 7.84 -9.48
N MET A 58 1.57 8.29 -9.54
CA MET A 58 2.51 8.18 -8.43
C MET A 58 1.96 8.79 -7.11
N PRO A 59 1.32 10.00 -7.10
CA PRO A 59 0.73 10.53 -5.87
C PRO A 59 -0.37 9.63 -5.27
N ALA A 60 -1.23 9.08 -6.12
CA ALA A 60 -2.35 8.24 -5.70
C ALA A 60 -1.85 6.89 -5.15
N THR A 61 -0.93 6.23 -5.86
CA THR A 61 -0.33 4.96 -5.42
C THR A 61 0.54 5.15 -4.18
N PHE A 62 1.25 6.28 -4.03
CA PHE A 62 1.96 6.62 -2.79
C PHE A 62 1.02 6.67 -1.59
N ALA A 63 -0.14 7.31 -1.72
CA ALA A 63 -1.10 7.41 -0.63
C ALA A 63 -1.65 6.03 -0.23
N ALA A 64 -1.97 5.17 -1.20
CA ALA A 64 -2.42 3.81 -0.96
C ALA A 64 -1.35 2.97 -0.24
N LEU A 65 -0.11 3.03 -0.73
CA LEU A 65 1.04 2.34 -0.14
C LEU A 65 1.33 2.80 1.30
N LEU A 66 1.37 4.11 1.53
CA LEU A 66 1.62 4.65 2.86
C LEU A 66 0.52 4.24 3.85
N GLN A 67 -0.75 4.22 3.42
CA GLN A 67 -1.85 3.76 4.26
C GLN A 67 -1.72 2.28 4.60
N ALA A 68 -1.40 1.43 3.61
CA ALA A 68 -1.20 -0.01 3.80
C ALA A 68 0.01 -0.30 4.71
N LEU A 69 1.15 0.37 4.48
CA LEU A 69 2.35 0.26 5.32
C LEU A 69 2.07 0.67 6.78
N ARG A 70 1.36 1.78 6.99
CA ARG A 70 0.98 2.22 8.34
C ARG A 70 0.05 1.24 9.03
N ALA A 71 -0.90 0.63 8.30
CA ALA A 71 -1.77 -0.40 8.86
C ALA A 71 -0.99 -1.66 9.24
N ALA A 72 -0.09 -2.11 8.36
CA ALA A 72 0.78 -3.25 8.62
C ALA A 72 1.74 -2.98 9.80
N LYS A 73 2.38 -1.79 9.84
CA LYS A 73 3.27 -1.37 10.93
C LYS A 73 2.56 -1.39 12.28
N ARG A 74 1.35 -0.80 12.38
CA ARG A 74 0.58 -0.81 13.64
C ARG A 74 0.34 -2.22 14.14
N GLN A 75 -0.06 -3.13 13.25
CA GLN A 75 -0.33 -4.53 13.65
C GLN A 75 0.96 -5.27 14.00
N PHE A 76 2.03 -5.05 13.24
CA PHE A 76 3.35 -5.64 13.50
C PHE A 76 3.89 -5.21 14.88
N MET A 77 3.80 -3.93 15.21
CA MET A 77 4.23 -3.37 16.49
C MET A 77 3.36 -3.89 17.66
N ALA A 78 2.05 -4.01 17.46
CA ALA A 78 1.14 -4.50 18.49
C ALA A 78 1.39 -5.98 18.87
N GLN A 79 1.90 -6.78 17.93
CA GLN A 79 2.24 -8.18 18.19
C GLN A 79 3.55 -8.38 18.96
N SER A 80 4.45 -7.40 18.87
CA SER A 80 5.82 -7.51 19.37
C SER A 80 5.98 -7.09 20.82
N GLY A 81 4.90 -6.74 21.52
CA GLY A 81 4.90 -6.10 22.85
C GLY A 81 5.59 -6.85 23.97
N ASP A 82 5.83 -8.17 23.87
CA ASP A 82 6.46 -8.97 24.91
C ASP A 82 7.70 -9.78 24.49
N VAL A 83 7.98 -9.91 23.17
CA VAL A 83 8.97 -10.89 22.67
C VAL A 83 10.23 -10.25 22.08
N LEU A 84 10.21 -8.98 21.70
CA LEU A 84 11.33 -8.33 20.98
C LEU A 84 11.77 -7.00 21.61
N VAL A 85 12.08 -7.01 22.90
CA VAL A 85 12.59 -5.83 23.66
C VAL A 85 14.10 -5.59 23.36
N SER A 86 14.54 -5.73 22.12
CA SER A 86 15.76 -5.08 21.68
C SER A 86 15.42 -4.07 20.60
N ASP A 87 15.75 -2.80 20.78
CA ASP A 87 15.49 -1.69 19.82
C ASP A 87 15.92 -2.02 18.37
N ASN A 88 16.88 -2.92 18.19
CA ASN A 88 17.35 -3.38 16.86
C ASN A 88 16.48 -4.47 16.21
N GLY A 89 15.65 -5.20 16.95
CA GLY A 89 14.84 -6.32 16.40
C GLY A 89 13.68 -5.88 15.53
N MET A 90 13.16 -4.66 15.74
CA MET A 90 11.96 -4.14 15.09
C MET A 90 12.23 -3.15 13.95
N ALA A 91 13.46 -2.62 13.84
CA ALA A 91 13.81 -1.65 12.81
C ALA A 91 13.66 -2.24 11.41
N MET A 92 12.99 -1.52 10.52
CA MET A 92 12.88 -1.85 9.08
C MET A 92 14.00 -1.13 8.34
N ALA A 93 15.19 -1.75 8.28
CA ALA A 93 16.39 -1.13 7.73
C ALA A 93 16.60 -1.40 6.24
N THR A 94 16.09 -2.51 5.73
CA THR A 94 16.32 -2.96 4.35
C THR A 94 15.01 -3.25 3.63
N MET A 95 14.92 -2.86 2.35
CA MET A 95 13.74 -3.07 1.51
C MET A 95 14.09 -3.64 0.14
N LEU A 96 13.26 -4.56 -0.34
CA LEU A 96 13.19 -5.00 -1.73
C LEU A 96 11.83 -4.57 -2.32
N ASP A 97 11.86 -3.83 -3.43
CA ASP A 97 10.67 -3.38 -4.16
C ASP A 97 10.59 -4.05 -5.54
N LEU A 98 9.54 -4.81 -5.78
CA LEU A 98 9.35 -5.65 -6.96
C LEU A 98 8.37 -5.00 -7.95
N GLY A 99 8.87 -4.60 -9.13
CA GLY A 99 8.12 -3.78 -10.07
C GLY A 99 7.98 -2.35 -9.55
N SER A 100 9.11 -1.77 -9.16
CA SER A 100 9.14 -0.52 -8.39
C SER A 100 8.63 0.71 -9.15
N GLY A 101 8.51 0.63 -10.49
CA GLY A 101 8.24 1.80 -11.30
C GLY A 101 9.28 2.89 -11.04
N PRO A 102 8.88 4.14 -10.79
CA PRO A 102 9.80 5.22 -10.42
C PRO A 102 10.15 5.25 -8.91
N GLY A 103 9.96 4.12 -8.19
CA GLY A 103 10.27 3.98 -6.76
C GLY A 103 9.19 4.46 -5.80
N THR A 104 7.91 4.44 -6.21
CA THR A 104 6.80 4.95 -5.38
C THR A 104 6.72 4.28 -4.01
N ALA A 105 6.89 2.95 -3.95
CA ALA A 105 6.85 2.22 -2.69
C ALA A 105 8.07 2.53 -1.81
N ALA A 106 9.23 2.78 -2.39
CA ALA A 106 10.42 3.21 -1.66
C ALA A 106 10.21 4.56 -0.94
N TRP A 107 9.59 5.54 -1.61
CA TRP A 107 9.21 6.81 -0.99
C TRP A 107 8.21 6.61 0.16
N ALA A 108 7.21 5.75 -0.02
CA ALA A 108 6.23 5.44 1.03
C ALA A 108 6.86 4.67 2.20
N ALA A 109 7.83 3.79 1.93
CA ALA A 109 8.53 3.02 2.94
C ALA A 109 9.42 3.90 3.82
N VAL A 110 10.18 4.83 3.23
CA VAL A 110 11.01 5.79 3.99
C VAL A 110 10.14 6.70 4.86
N GLU A 111 8.97 7.11 4.38
CA GLU A 111 8.00 7.88 5.19
C GLU A 111 7.40 7.06 6.33
N ALA A 112 7.14 5.77 6.12
CA ALA A 112 6.57 4.88 7.15
C ALA A 112 7.63 4.40 8.15
N PHE A 113 8.87 4.22 7.71
CA PHE A 113 10.00 3.66 8.46
C PHE A 113 11.23 4.57 8.28
N PRO A 114 11.36 5.62 9.08
CA PRO A 114 12.49 6.57 8.98
C PRO A 114 13.87 5.94 9.19
N GLU A 115 13.93 4.76 9.81
CA GLU A 115 15.13 3.96 10.01
C GLU A 115 15.61 3.22 8.75
N MET A 116 14.87 3.30 7.63
CA MET A 116 15.24 2.65 6.36
C MET A 116 16.61 3.17 5.87
N ARG A 117 17.50 2.23 5.51
CA ARG A 117 18.87 2.54 5.10
C ARG A 117 19.25 2.01 3.73
N GLN A 118 18.73 0.84 3.36
CA GLN A 118 19.07 0.18 2.10
C GLN A 118 17.80 -0.13 1.31
N LEU A 119 17.76 0.35 0.07
CA LEU A 119 16.66 0.11 -0.86
C LEU A 119 17.20 -0.59 -2.09
N ARG A 120 16.62 -1.72 -2.44
CA ARG A 120 16.85 -2.43 -3.69
C ARG A 120 15.56 -2.46 -4.49
N LEU A 121 15.61 -1.91 -5.70
CA LEU A 121 14.45 -1.61 -6.53
C LEU A 121 14.60 -2.37 -7.85
N VAL A 122 13.65 -3.26 -8.14
CA VAL A 122 13.64 -4.08 -9.35
C VAL A 122 12.59 -3.53 -10.30
N GLU A 123 12.99 -3.11 -11.48
CA GLU A 123 12.12 -2.55 -12.52
C GLU A 123 12.64 -2.94 -13.92
N ARG A 124 11.74 -3.26 -14.84
CA ARG A 124 12.11 -3.61 -16.22
C ARG A 124 12.31 -2.41 -17.13
N ASP A 125 11.58 -1.32 -16.90
CA ASP A 125 11.58 -0.11 -17.73
C ASP A 125 12.73 0.82 -17.34
N SER A 126 13.77 0.89 -18.19
CA SER A 126 14.94 1.75 -17.97
C SER A 126 14.60 3.23 -17.86
N GLY A 127 13.53 3.69 -18.54
CA GLY A 127 13.06 5.08 -18.46
C GLY A 127 12.48 5.40 -17.08
N LEU A 128 11.69 4.48 -16.49
CA LEU A 128 11.20 4.63 -15.12
C LEU A 128 12.33 4.57 -14.10
N ILE A 129 13.33 3.69 -14.31
CA ILE A 129 14.56 3.66 -13.48
C ILE A 129 15.27 5.03 -13.54
N GLY A 130 15.45 5.59 -14.75
CA GLY A 130 16.08 6.89 -14.93
C GLY A 130 15.36 8.01 -14.18
N LEU A 131 14.02 8.06 -14.28
CA LEU A 131 13.19 9.02 -13.54
C LEU A 131 13.26 8.78 -12.02
N GLY A 132 13.20 7.53 -11.59
CA GLY A 132 13.31 7.16 -10.18
C GLY A 132 14.63 7.60 -9.54
N ARG A 133 15.75 7.44 -10.25
CA ARG A 133 17.07 7.94 -9.82
C ARG A 133 17.09 9.46 -9.69
N GLN A 134 16.49 10.19 -10.64
CA GLN A 134 16.40 11.65 -10.57
C GLN A 134 15.51 12.12 -9.40
N LEU A 135 14.38 11.45 -9.15
CA LEU A 135 13.55 11.71 -7.97
C LEU A 135 14.30 11.42 -6.68
N GLY A 136 14.98 10.27 -6.59
CA GLY A 136 15.77 9.87 -5.43
C GLY A 136 16.90 10.86 -5.13
N ALA A 137 17.61 11.35 -6.15
CA ALA A 137 18.66 12.37 -5.99
C ALA A 137 18.16 13.68 -5.38
N ALA A 138 16.87 14.01 -5.59
CA ALA A 138 16.24 15.19 -5.00
C ALA A 138 15.72 14.97 -3.57
N SER A 139 15.81 13.75 -3.03
CA SER A 139 15.34 13.41 -1.70
C SER A 139 16.31 13.86 -0.60
N GLU A 140 15.77 14.23 0.56
CA GLU A 140 16.56 14.45 1.77
C GLU A 140 16.97 13.12 2.43
N ALA A 141 16.24 12.04 2.20
CA ALA A 141 16.54 10.72 2.76
C ALA A 141 17.73 10.05 2.06
N PRO A 142 18.82 9.73 2.79
CA PRO A 142 19.99 9.08 2.20
C PRO A 142 19.67 7.75 1.51
N ALA A 143 18.76 6.97 2.06
CA ALA A 143 18.34 5.69 1.49
C ALA A 143 17.80 5.83 0.05
N LEU A 144 16.99 6.86 -0.22
CA LEU A 144 16.45 7.11 -1.57
C LEU A 144 17.55 7.59 -2.54
N ARG A 145 18.50 8.41 -2.08
CA ARG A 145 19.62 8.86 -2.92
C ARG A 145 20.57 7.73 -3.30
N GLN A 146 20.72 6.75 -2.43
CA GLN A 146 21.65 5.61 -2.56
C GLN A 146 20.96 4.33 -3.01
N ALA A 147 19.68 4.41 -3.43
CA ALA A 147 18.90 3.25 -3.82
C ALA A 147 19.57 2.46 -4.97
N GLU A 148 19.71 1.15 -4.78
CA GLU A 148 20.21 0.23 -5.79
C GLU A 148 19.08 -0.12 -6.76
N TRP A 149 19.29 0.10 -8.05
CA TRP A 149 18.34 -0.21 -9.10
C TRP A 149 18.81 -1.40 -9.94
N ILE A 150 17.96 -2.41 -10.02
CA ILE A 150 18.18 -3.62 -10.82
C ILE A 150 17.20 -3.61 -11.99
N GLN A 151 17.71 -3.56 -13.21
CA GLN A 151 16.87 -3.70 -14.39
C GLN A 151 16.62 -5.19 -14.65
N ALA A 152 15.42 -5.66 -14.30
CA ALA A 152 15.01 -7.04 -14.47
C ALA A 152 13.50 -7.18 -14.56
N GLU A 153 13.05 -8.29 -15.16
CA GLU A 153 11.66 -8.71 -15.15
C GLU A 153 11.34 -9.59 -13.93
N LEU A 154 10.07 -9.61 -13.50
CA LEU A 154 9.62 -10.39 -12.35
C LEU A 154 9.30 -11.86 -12.68
N ASN A 155 9.69 -12.35 -13.85
CA ASN A 155 9.50 -13.73 -14.33
C ASN A 155 10.69 -14.65 -14.09
N GLY A 156 11.76 -14.16 -13.43
CA GLY A 156 13.00 -14.87 -13.16
C GLY A 156 13.58 -14.60 -11.78
N LYS A 157 14.87 -14.90 -11.60
CA LYS A 157 15.63 -14.52 -10.40
C LYS A 157 15.95 -13.02 -10.48
N PHE A 158 15.36 -12.21 -9.62
CA PHE A 158 15.49 -10.76 -9.67
C PHE A 158 16.34 -10.15 -8.54
N ALA A 159 16.58 -10.87 -7.45
CA ALA A 159 17.45 -10.41 -6.37
C ALA A 159 17.90 -11.57 -5.47
N GLU A 160 19.08 -11.43 -4.87
CA GLU A 160 19.57 -12.31 -3.80
C GLU A 160 19.50 -11.60 -2.44
N GLY A 161 19.55 -12.39 -1.38
CA GLY A 161 19.48 -11.89 0.00
C GLY A 161 18.07 -11.91 0.57
N ALA A 162 17.97 -11.46 1.81
CA ALA A 162 16.70 -11.30 2.52
C ALA A 162 16.60 -9.89 3.08
N PHE A 163 15.36 -9.36 3.16
CA PHE A 163 15.05 -7.96 3.46
C PHE A 163 14.05 -7.87 4.59
N ASP A 164 14.14 -6.82 5.39
CA ASP A 164 13.17 -6.59 6.46
C ASP A 164 11.78 -6.30 5.89
N LEU A 165 11.71 -5.56 4.78
CA LEU A 165 10.49 -5.25 4.03
C LEU A 165 10.63 -5.71 2.59
N VAL A 166 9.65 -6.48 2.10
CA VAL A 166 9.49 -6.79 0.68
C VAL A 166 8.15 -6.22 0.22
N VAL A 167 8.14 -5.50 -0.90
CA VAL A 167 6.93 -4.91 -1.47
C VAL A 167 6.77 -5.34 -2.92
N ALA A 168 5.55 -5.65 -3.33
CA ALA A 168 5.14 -5.68 -4.73
C ALA A 168 3.84 -4.88 -4.85
N SER A 169 3.85 -3.81 -5.66
CA SER A 169 2.73 -2.90 -5.74
C SER A 169 2.36 -2.58 -7.18
N TYR A 170 1.09 -2.84 -7.54
CA TYR A 170 0.54 -2.62 -8.87
C TYR A 170 1.33 -3.33 -10.00
N SER A 171 1.99 -4.42 -9.66
CA SER A 171 2.89 -5.18 -10.55
C SER A 171 2.49 -6.65 -10.73
N LEU A 172 1.84 -7.26 -9.74
CA LEU A 172 1.42 -8.67 -9.81
C LEU A 172 0.32 -8.89 -10.84
N GLY A 173 -0.56 -7.91 -11.02
CA GLY A 173 -1.62 -7.95 -12.04
C GLY A 173 -1.10 -8.04 -13.47
N GLU A 174 0.16 -7.67 -13.72
CA GLU A 174 0.83 -7.75 -15.02
C GLU A 174 1.38 -9.15 -15.34
N LEU A 175 1.46 -10.04 -14.36
CA LEU A 175 2.00 -11.38 -14.48
C LEU A 175 0.90 -12.40 -14.80
N SER A 176 1.25 -13.45 -15.55
CA SER A 176 0.39 -14.63 -15.68
C SER A 176 0.22 -15.30 -14.30
N PRO A 177 -0.83 -16.12 -14.09
CA PRO A 177 -1.05 -16.79 -12.80
C PRO A 177 0.17 -17.58 -12.31
N ALA A 178 0.85 -18.33 -13.20
CA ALA A 178 2.03 -19.12 -12.84
C ALA A 178 3.23 -18.22 -12.46
N GLN A 179 3.47 -17.14 -13.21
CA GLN A 179 4.53 -16.18 -12.91
C GLN A 179 4.25 -15.44 -11.59
N ARG A 180 2.98 -15.13 -11.31
CA ARG A 180 2.57 -14.48 -10.04
C ARG A 180 2.87 -15.36 -8.84
N SER A 181 2.50 -16.65 -8.87
CA SER A 181 2.79 -17.59 -7.79
C SER A 181 4.29 -17.77 -7.58
N GLU A 182 5.07 -17.85 -8.66
CA GLU A 182 6.54 -17.94 -8.57
C GLU A 182 7.15 -16.66 -7.99
N CYS A 183 6.72 -15.48 -8.46
CA CYS A 183 7.15 -14.19 -7.94
C CYS A 183 6.82 -14.06 -6.44
N LEU A 184 5.60 -14.46 -6.04
CA LEU A 184 5.17 -14.45 -4.65
C LEU A 184 6.03 -15.38 -3.77
N ARG A 185 6.31 -16.60 -4.25
CA ARG A 185 7.15 -17.55 -3.53
C ARG A 185 8.56 -17.00 -3.31
N GLN A 186 9.15 -16.39 -4.33
CA GLN A 186 10.46 -15.76 -4.23
C GLN A 186 10.45 -14.53 -3.31
N ALA A 187 9.42 -13.69 -3.38
CA ALA A 187 9.23 -12.55 -2.48
C ALA A 187 9.14 -13.01 -1.02
N TRP A 188 8.33 -14.05 -0.76
CA TRP A 188 8.18 -14.61 0.58
C TRP A 188 9.48 -15.15 1.15
N GLN A 189 10.24 -15.92 0.38
CA GLN A 189 11.55 -16.47 0.80
C GLN A 189 12.58 -15.38 1.16
N ARG A 190 12.41 -14.16 0.63
CA ARG A 190 13.29 -13.00 0.90
C ARG A 190 12.78 -12.09 2.01
N THR A 191 11.61 -12.38 2.56
CA THR A 191 10.99 -11.58 3.61
C THR A 191 11.48 -12.00 4.98
N ARG A 192 12.13 -11.10 5.72
CA ARG A 192 12.49 -11.33 7.12
C ARG A 192 11.40 -10.92 8.10
N LYS A 193 10.72 -9.78 7.83
CA LYS A 193 9.77 -9.18 8.79
C LYS A 193 8.41 -8.88 8.17
N LEU A 194 8.37 -8.20 7.04
CA LEU A 194 7.12 -7.74 6.44
C LEU A 194 7.10 -7.92 4.92
N LEU A 195 6.10 -8.63 4.41
CA LEU A 195 5.72 -8.62 3.00
C LEU A 195 4.46 -7.79 2.84
N LEU A 196 4.47 -6.84 1.91
CA LEU A 196 3.30 -6.06 1.52
C LEU A 196 3.03 -6.21 0.02
N LEU A 197 1.81 -6.65 -0.31
CA LEU A 197 1.31 -6.71 -1.68
C LEU A 197 0.15 -5.75 -1.82
N VAL A 198 0.16 -4.92 -2.86
CA VAL A 198 -0.89 -3.91 -3.14
C VAL A 198 -1.27 -3.97 -4.61
N GLU A 199 -2.58 -4.01 -4.90
CA GLU A 199 -3.13 -3.99 -6.25
C GLU A 199 -4.32 -3.01 -6.34
N PRO A 200 -4.78 -2.62 -7.54
CA PRO A 200 -5.94 -1.74 -7.67
C PRO A 200 -7.16 -2.29 -6.93
N GLY A 201 -7.97 -1.42 -6.34
CA GLY A 201 -9.21 -1.76 -5.62
C GLY A 201 -10.36 -2.18 -6.53
N THR A 202 -10.06 -2.87 -7.62
CA THR A 202 -10.99 -3.48 -8.57
C THR A 202 -11.24 -4.95 -8.22
N ARG A 203 -12.27 -5.56 -8.80
CA ARG A 203 -12.49 -7.02 -8.65
C ARG A 203 -11.29 -7.85 -9.11
N ALA A 204 -10.65 -7.45 -10.21
CA ALA A 204 -9.45 -8.14 -10.72
C ALA A 204 -8.25 -7.99 -9.77
N GLY A 205 -7.96 -6.77 -9.28
CA GLY A 205 -6.89 -6.54 -8.31
C GLY A 205 -7.15 -7.26 -6.98
N PHE A 206 -8.39 -7.25 -6.49
CA PHE A 206 -8.76 -8.08 -5.34
C PHE A 206 -8.53 -9.57 -5.60
N GLY A 207 -8.87 -10.08 -6.79
CA GLY A 207 -8.62 -11.47 -7.17
C GLY A 207 -7.13 -11.84 -7.07
N CYS A 208 -6.23 -10.95 -7.53
CA CYS A 208 -4.79 -11.13 -7.38
C CYS A 208 -4.37 -11.19 -5.90
N ILE A 209 -4.85 -10.26 -5.08
CA ILE A 209 -4.54 -10.21 -3.64
C ILE A 209 -5.14 -11.39 -2.89
N HIS A 210 -6.35 -11.82 -3.24
CA HIS A 210 -7.01 -12.96 -2.62
C HIS A 210 -6.27 -14.28 -2.90
N GLN A 211 -5.82 -14.50 -4.15
CA GLN A 211 -4.95 -15.61 -4.51
C GLN A 211 -3.64 -15.57 -3.71
N ALA A 212 -2.95 -14.43 -3.71
CA ALA A 212 -1.69 -14.26 -2.97
C ALA A 212 -1.87 -14.50 -1.46
N ARG A 213 -2.97 -14.02 -0.87
CA ARG A 213 -3.34 -14.31 0.52
C ARG A 213 -3.43 -15.81 0.80
N SER A 214 -4.10 -16.55 -0.07
CA SER A 214 -4.29 -18.00 0.10
C SER A 214 -2.97 -18.76 0.01
N GLU A 215 -2.11 -18.38 -0.95
CA GLU A 215 -0.77 -18.94 -1.09
C GLU A 215 0.12 -18.62 0.11
N LEU A 216 0.09 -17.38 0.64
CA LEU A 216 0.83 -16.99 1.85
C LEU A 216 0.39 -17.79 3.08
N ILE A 217 -0.91 -18.01 3.24
CA ILE A 217 -1.44 -18.87 4.34
C ILE A 217 -0.91 -20.30 4.22
N ALA A 218 -0.89 -20.85 3.00
CA ALA A 218 -0.34 -22.19 2.76
C ALA A 218 1.17 -22.27 3.03
N LEU A 219 1.90 -21.16 2.83
CA LEU A 219 3.34 -21.03 3.16
C LEU A 219 3.59 -20.76 4.68
N GLY A 220 2.56 -20.76 5.50
CA GLY A 220 2.68 -20.57 6.95
C GLY A 220 2.74 -19.11 7.42
N ALA A 221 2.45 -18.14 6.55
CA ALA A 221 2.49 -16.72 6.91
C ALA A 221 1.51 -16.34 8.01
N THR A 222 1.90 -15.42 8.88
CA THR A 222 1.00 -14.69 9.77
C THR A 222 0.48 -13.46 9.04
N LEU A 223 -0.85 -13.33 8.91
CA LEU A 223 -1.47 -12.15 8.29
C LEU A 223 -1.47 -10.99 9.29
N LEU A 224 -1.05 -9.80 8.84
CA LEU A 224 -1.02 -8.58 9.66
C LEU A 224 -2.22 -7.67 9.34
N ALA A 225 -2.45 -7.44 8.06
CA ALA A 225 -3.52 -6.55 7.56
C ALA A 225 -3.87 -6.89 6.10
N PRO A 226 -5.09 -6.64 5.64
CA PRO A 226 -6.24 -6.20 6.42
C PRO A 226 -6.94 -7.35 7.15
N CYS A 227 -6.64 -8.61 6.74
CA CYS A 227 -7.39 -9.79 7.17
C CYS A 227 -7.21 -10.08 8.66
N PRO A 228 -8.32 -10.21 9.42
CA PRO A 228 -8.27 -10.54 10.84
C PRO A 228 -8.22 -12.05 11.12
N HIS A 229 -8.24 -12.89 10.09
CA HIS A 229 -8.24 -14.35 10.23
C HIS A 229 -7.62 -15.04 9.01
N ARG A 230 -7.30 -16.33 9.15
CA ARG A 230 -6.75 -17.20 8.09
C ARG A 230 -7.81 -18.06 7.37
N LEU A 231 -9.06 -18.01 7.82
CA LEU A 231 -10.19 -18.75 7.27
C LEU A 231 -10.53 -18.27 5.85
N GLU A 232 -11.50 -18.92 5.20
CA GLU A 232 -12.03 -18.48 3.92
C GLU A 232 -12.46 -17.00 3.96
N CYS A 233 -12.23 -16.28 2.87
CA CYS A 233 -12.54 -14.85 2.80
C CYS A 233 -14.05 -14.62 2.65
N PRO A 234 -14.75 -14.04 3.64
CA PRO A 234 -16.19 -13.87 3.58
C PRO A 234 -16.64 -12.87 2.52
N MET A 235 -15.76 -11.94 2.09
CA MET A 235 -16.02 -11.06 0.95
C MET A 235 -16.08 -11.83 -0.36
N ALA A 236 -15.11 -12.74 -0.60
CA ALA A 236 -15.08 -13.57 -1.80
C ALA A 236 -16.27 -14.53 -1.82
N ALA A 237 -16.60 -15.16 -0.69
CA ALA A 237 -17.76 -16.04 -0.56
C ALA A 237 -19.10 -15.31 -0.84
N ALA A 238 -19.19 -14.03 -0.48
CA ALA A 238 -20.36 -13.18 -0.76
C ALA A 238 -20.41 -12.62 -2.19
N GLY A 239 -19.45 -12.96 -3.07
CA GLY A 239 -19.36 -12.39 -4.43
C GLY A 239 -19.00 -10.90 -4.46
N ASP A 240 -18.52 -10.35 -3.33
CA ASP A 240 -18.04 -8.97 -3.16
C ASP A 240 -16.51 -8.93 -3.13
N TRP A 241 -15.90 -7.75 -3.00
CA TRP A 241 -14.44 -7.64 -2.94
C TRP A 241 -13.99 -6.66 -1.85
N CYS A 242 -12.90 -7.05 -1.18
CA CYS A 242 -12.27 -6.24 -0.15
C CYS A 242 -11.34 -5.21 -0.79
N HIS A 243 -11.63 -3.92 -0.56
CA HIS A 243 -10.79 -2.82 -0.99
C HIS A 243 -10.86 -1.69 0.04
N PHE A 244 -9.95 -0.74 -0.08
CA PHE A 244 -9.84 0.44 0.77
C PHE A 244 -9.65 1.68 -0.10
N ALA A 245 -9.71 2.87 0.48
CA ALA A 245 -9.50 4.11 -0.23
C ALA A 245 -8.49 4.98 0.52
N ALA A 246 -7.52 5.53 -0.20
CA ALA A 246 -6.56 6.49 0.30
C ALA A 246 -6.76 7.83 -0.38
N ARG A 247 -6.93 8.90 0.42
CA ARG A 247 -7.11 10.27 -0.10
C ARG A 247 -5.77 10.97 -0.19
N VAL A 248 -5.46 11.49 -1.37
CA VAL A 248 -4.29 12.33 -1.65
C VAL A 248 -4.70 13.73 -2.11
N GLU A 249 -4.01 14.75 -1.63
CA GLU A 249 -4.17 16.11 -2.12
C GLU A 249 -3.57 16.23 -3.52
N ARG A 250 -4.27 16.90 -4.43
CA ARG A 250 -3.81 17.18 -5.78
C ARG A 250 -2.99 18.45 -5.83
N THR A 251 -1.80 18.40 -6.42
CA THR A 251 -1.03 19.60 -6.77
C THR A 251 -1.76 20.41 -7.85
N SER A 252 -1.35 21.67 -8.05
CA SER A 252 -1.88 22.52 -9.12
C SER A 252 -1.68 21.90 -10.50
N MET A 253 -0.50 21.33 -10.75
CA MET A 253 -0.18 20.64 -12.00
C MET A 253 -1.04 19.39 -12.19
N HIS A 254 -1.23 18.57 -11.16
CA HIS A 254 -2.10 17.39 -11.20
C HIS A 254 -3.54 17.79 -11.60
N ARG A 255 -4.11 18.83 -10.99
CA ARG A 255 -5.46 19.33 -11.34
C ARG A 255 -5.52 19.78 -12.80
N ARG A 256 -4.51 20.52 -13.26
CA ARG A 256 -4.42 21.01 -14.63
C ARG A 256 -4.37 19.90 -15.68
N ILE A 257 -3.67 18.79 -15.38
CA ILE A 257 -3.53 17.64 -16.29
C ILE A 257 -4.79 16.78 -16.30
N LYS A 258 -5.38 16.49 -15.15
CA LYS A 258 -6.59 15.63 -15.05
C LYS A 258 -7.90 16.37 -15.35
N GLY A 259 -7.89 17.71 -15.46
CA GLY A 259 -9.11 18.50 -15.66
C GLY A 259 -10.10 18.41 -14.50
N GLY A 260 -9.64 18.11 -13.28
CA GLY A 260 -10.49 17.90 -12.12
C GLY A 260 -10.61 19.14 -11.24
N GLU A 261 -11.83 19.48 -10.85
CA GLU A 261 -12.14 20.61 -9.94
C GLU A 261 -11.79 20.30 -8.47
N LEU A 262 -11.85 19.01 -8.07
CA LEU A 262 -11.59 18.59 -6.70
C LEU A 262 -10.12 18.72 -6.32
N GLY A 263 -9.86 19.30 -5.15
CA GLY A 263 -8.52 19.44 -4.56
C GLY A 263 -7.88 18.12 -4.10
N HIS A 264 -8.59 16.99 -4.23
CA HIS A 264 -8.12 15.68 -3.80
C HIS A 264 -8.53 14.58 -4.79
N GLU A 265 -7.91 13.41 -4.62
CA GLU A 265 -8.25 12.16 -5.31
C GLU A 265 -8.28 11.01 -4.31
N ASP A 266 -9.21 10.08 -4.49
CA ASP A 266 -9.30 8.86 -3.70
C ASP A 266 -8.82 7.68 -4.55
N GLU A 267 -7.69 7.09 -4.17
CA GLU A 267 -7.19 5.86 -4.78
C GLU A 267 -7.77 4.65 -4.07
N LYS A 268 -8.48 3.80 -4.83
CA LYS A 268 -8.98 2.52 -4.33
C LYS A 268 -7.93 1.45 -4.52
N PHE A 269 -7.65 0.68 -3.47
CA PHE A 269 -6.65 -0.38 -3.49
C PHE A 269 -7.10 -1.60 -2.68
N SER A 270 -6.62 -2.77 -3.08
CA SER A 270 -6.67 -4.02 -2.31
C SER A 270 -5.26 -4.38 -1.87
N TYR A 271 -5.09 -4.99 -0.70
CA TYR A 271 -3.76 -5.34 -0.22
C TYR A 271 -3.76 -6.53 0.72
N VAL A 272 -2.60 -7.13 0.90
CA VAL A 272 -2.30 -8.06 1.99
C VAL A 272 -0.91 -7.76 2.55
N ALA A 273 -0.81 -7.72 3.86
CA ALA A 273 0.44 -7.62 4.60
C ALA A 273 0.61 -8.88 5.45
N ALA A 274 1.80 -9.49 5.40
CA ALA A 274 2.10 -10.73 6.07
C ALA A 274 3.52 -10.73 6.65
N THR A 275 3.74 -11.55 7.69
CA THR A 275 5.05 -11.72 8.33
C THR A 275 5.38 -13.20 8.50
N PRO A 276 6.66 -13.62 8.37
CA PRO A 276 7.10 -14.97 8.74
C PRO A 276 7.20 -15.14 10.26
N LEU A 277 7.11 -14.07 11.03
CA LEU A 277 7.20 -14.12 12.48
C LEU A 277 5.87 -14.56 13.10
N PRO A 278 5.90 -15.24 14.25
CA PRO A 278 4.67 -15.58 14.96
C PRO A 278 3.95 -14.32 15.43
N GLY A 279 2.63 -14.38 15.49
CA GLY A 279 1.80 -13.27 15.96
C GLY A 279 0.32 -13.52 15.72
N ASN A 280 -0.51 -12.60 16.19
CA ASN A 280 -1.95 -12.66 16.04
C ASN A 280 -2.45 -11.50 15.15
N PRO A 281 -3.35 -11.74 14.21
CA PRO A 281 -4.02 -10.65 13.49
C PRO A 281 -4.90 -9.83 14.45
N ALA A 282 -5.42 -8.69 13.98
CA ALA A 282 -6.46 -7.98 14.70
C ALA A 282 -7.72 -8.86 14.85
N GLU A 283 -8.51 -8.66 15.90
CA GLU A 283 -9.73 -9.45 16.09
C GLU A 283 -10.74 -9.22 14.97
N GLN A 284 -10.90 -7.96 14.56
CA GLN A 284 -11.83 -7.53 13.51
C GLN A 284 -11.23 -6.42 12.67
N ARG A 285 -11.77 -6.24 11.45
CA ARG A 285 -11.39 -5.16 10.53
C ARG A 285 -12.63 -4.42 10.04
N ILE A 286 -12.60 -3.08 10.07
CA ILE A 286 -13.63 -2.24 9.47
C ILE A 286 -13.47 -2.28 7.95
N VAL A 287 -14.47 -2.83 7.24
CA VAL A 287 -14.37 -3.13 5.81
C VAL A 287 -15.20 -2.22 4.91
N ARG A 288 -15.90 -1.24 5.49
CA ARG A 288 -16.63 -0.16 4.80
C ARG A 288 -16.52 1.13 5.62
N HIS A 289 -16.88 2.26 5.01
CA HIS A 289 -16.97 3.51 5.74
C HIS A 289 -17.92 3.39 6.94
N PRO A 290 -17.49 3.82 8.15
CA PRO A 290 -18.41 3.97 9.28
C PRO A 290 -19.57 4.89 8.92
N VAL A 291 -20.79 4.53 9.35
CA VAL A 291 -21.98 5.36 9.17
C VAL A 291 -22.30 6.04 10.49
N TYR A 292 -22.31 7.38 10.47
CA TYR A 292 -22.48 8.20 11.66
C TYR A 292 -23.92 8.71 11.77
N HIS A 293 -24.56 8.42 12.88
CA HIS A 293 -25.88 8.91 13.25
C HIS A 293 -25.79 9.84 14.47
N SER A 294 -26.86 10.55 14.80
CA SER A 294 -26.88 11.47 15.95
C SER A 294 -26.67 10.79 17.30
N GLY A 295 -27.04 9.52 17.43
CA GLY A 295 -26.98 8.76 18.68
C GLY A 295 -26.10 7.51 18.66
N PHE A 296 -25.64 7.05 17.49
CA PHE A 296 -24.89 5.82 17.34
C PHE A 296 -23.99 5.84 16.10
N VAL A 297 -23.08 4.89 16.02
CA VAL A 297 -22.22 4.61 14.85
C VAL A 297 -22.46 3.19 14.40
N GLU A 298 -22.58 2.96 13.10
CA GLU A 298 -22.63 1.63 12.51
C GLU A 298 -21.28 1.31 11.85
N LEU A 299 -20.73 0.15 12.19
CA LEU A 299 -19.52 -0.40 11.61
C LEU A 299 -19.85 -1.68 10.85
N GLN A 300 -19.30 -1.82 9.65
CA GLN A 300 -19.27 -3.10 8.95
C GLN A 300 -17.92 -3.77 9.19
N LEU A 301 -17.93 -4.95 9.80
CA LEU A 301 -16.76 -5.63 10.31
C LEU A 301 -16.56 -6.97 9.58
N CYS A 302 -15.30 -7.33 9.36
CA CYS A 302 -14.86 -8.67 9.02
C CYS A 302 -14.17 -9.27 10.26
N SER A 303 -14.53 -10.50 10.60
CA SER A 303 -13.97 -11.27 11.73
C SER A 303 -13.87 -12.75 11.36
N ALA A 304 -13.42 -13.60 12.29
CA ALA A 304 -13.41 -15.04 12.13
C ALA A 304 -14.83 -15.64 11.94
N GLU A 305 -15.86 -14.97 12.47
CA GLU A 305 -17.26 -15.36 12.32
C GLU A 305 -17.86 -14.92 10.98
N GLY A 306 -17.13 -14.13 10.18
CA GLY A 306 -17.56 -13.62 8.87
C GLY A 306 -17.78 -12.11 8.84
N LEU A 307 -18.71 -11.67 7.97
CA LEU A 307 -19.11 -10.26 7.87
C LEU A 307 -20.26 -9.97 8.82
N GLY A 308 -20.12 -8.91 9.61
CA GLY A 308 -21.14 -8.47 10.57
C GLY A 308 -21.31 -6.95 10.58
N LYS A 309 -22.48 -6.50 11.03
CA LYS A 309 -22.74 -5.11 11.36
C LYS A 309 -22.75 -4.94 12.88
N ARG A 310 -22.13 -3.87 13.39
CA ARG A 310 -22.11 -3.53 14.79
C ARG A 310 -22.60 -2.08 14.97
N THR A 311 -23.66 -1.93 15.76
CA THR A 311 -24.20 -0.63 16.15
C THR A 311 -23.71 -0.27 17.55
N ILE A 312 -23.07 0.89 17.69
CA ILE A 312 -22.46 1.37 18.93
C ILE A 312 -23.12 2.67 19.34
N GLY A 313 -23.97 2.60 20.37
CA GLY A 313 -24.72 3.72 20.92
C GLY A 313 -23.92 4.54 21.93
N ARG A 314 -24.37 5.77 22.21
CA ARG A 314 -23.76 6.69 23.20
C ARG A 314 -23.66 6.12 24.62
N SER A 315 -24.53 5.17 24.99
CA SER A 315 -24.49 4.50 26.30
C SER A 315 -23.17 3.76 26.55
N LYS A 316 -22.51 3.31 25.45
CA LYS A 316 -21.19 2.66 25.50
C LYS A 316 -20.09 3.71 25.36
N LYS A 317 -19.94 4.60 26.33
CA LYS A 317 -19.13 5.84 26.29
C LYS A 317 -17.77 5.70 25.59
N ASN A 318 -16.91 4.77 26.04
CA ASN A 318 -15.57 4.60 25.51
C ASN A 318 -15.57 4.00 24.10
N GLU A 319 -16.38 2.95 23.89
CA GLU A 319 -16.53 2.30 22.58
C GLU A 319 -17.13 3.25 21.55
N TYR A 320 -18.14 4.07 21.95
CA TYR A 320 -18.72 5.08 21.08
C TYR A 320 -17.70 6.17 20.69
N ARG A 321 -16.86 6.60 21.63
CA ARG A 321 -15.78 7.57 21.34
C ARG A 321 -14.77 7.01 20.36
N ALA A 322 -14.39 5.72 20.50
CA ALA A 322 -13.53 5.01 19.56
C ALA A 322 -14.18 4.89 18.17
N ALA A 323 -15.46 4.47 18.12
CA ALA A 323 -16.22 4.33 16.87
C ALA A 323 -16.37 5.66 16.11
N ARG A 324 -16.51 6.79 16.83
CA ARG A 324 -16.57 8.14 16.23
C ARG A 324 -15.25 8.58 15.56
N ARG A 325 -14.13 7.96 15.89
CA ARG A 325 -12.81 8.24 15.33
C ARG A 325 -12.34 7.17 14.35
N ALA A 326 -13.04 6.04 14.29
CA ALA A 326 -12.71 4.91 13.46
C ALA A 326 -12.86 5.24 11.98
N ALA A 327 -11.97 4.68 11.16
CA ALA A 327 -11.97 4.83 9.71
C ALA A 327 -12.06 3.46 9.01
N TRP A 328 -12.45 3.50 7.74
CA TRP A 328 -12.40 2.32 6.88
C TRP A 328 -10.99 1.78 6.78
N GLY A 329 -10.79 0.52 7.12
CA GLY A 329 -9.50 -0.17 7.15
C GLY A 329 -8.88 -0.28 8.55
N ASP A 330 -9.42 0.38 9.56
CA ASP A 330 -8.90 0.25 10.94
C ASP A 330 -9.19 -1.12 11.53
N ALA A 331 -8.30 -1.56 12.44
CA ALA A 331 -8.55 -2.69 13.33
C ALA A 331 -9.67 -2.34 14.33
N TRP A 332 -10.47 -3.34 14.74
CA TRP A 332 -11.50 -3.16 15.74
C TRP A 332 -11.49 -4.35 16.73
N PRO A 333 -11.64 -4.12 18.05
CA PRO A 333 -11.55 -2.81 18.70
C PRO A 333 -10.23 -2.10 18.41
N SER A 334 -10.21 -0.76 18.52
CA SER A 334 -9.01 0.04 18.25
C SER A 334 -7.88 -0.40 19.19
N GLN A 335 -6.73 -0.73 18.64
CA GLN A 335 -5.53 -1.09 19.40
C GLN A 335 -4.83 0.14 20.02
N THR A 336 -5.32 1.35 19.76
CA THR A 336 -4.88 2.55 20.47
C THR A 336 -5.57 2.60 21.83
N THR A 337 -4.91 2.07 22.87
CA THR A 337 -5.21 2.47 24.25
C THR A 337 -4.98 3.98 24.36
N PRO A 338 -5.99 4.78 24.75
CA PRO A 338 -5.70 6.17 25.11
C PRO A 338 -4.71 6.14 26.28
N PRO A 339 -3.72 7.06 26.34
CA PRO A 339 -2.86 7.17 27.51
C PRO A 339 -3.78 7.28 28.73
N GLY A 340 -3.59 6.39 29.68
CA GLY A 340 -4.38 6.33 30.89
C GLY A 340 -4.31 7.67 31.61
N HIS A 341 -5.47 8.33 31.74
CA HIS A 341 -5.64 9.22 32.87
C HIS A 341 -5.69 8.29 34.09
N ALA A 342 -4.59 8.27 34.85
CA ALA A 342 -4.62 7.81 36.21
C ALA A 342 -5.79 8.55 36.89
N GLU A 343 -6.79 7.80 37.34
CA GLU A 343 -7.72 8.32 38.34
C GLU A 343 -6.87 8.51 39.60
N GLU A 344 -6.57 9.76 39.92
CA GLU A 344 -6.13 10.12 41.25
C GLU A 344 -7.32 9.93 42.23
N PRO A 345 -7.03 9.44 43.44
CA PRO A 345 -8.02 9.06 44.44
C PRO A 345 -8.86 10.22 44.97
#